data_5931d13cba57e4f5e2128fc4df2866c0
#
_entry.id   5931d13cba57e4f5e2128fc4df2866c0
#
_cell.length_a   1.000
_cell.length_b   1.000
_cell.length_c   1.000
_cell.angle_alpha   90.00
_cell.angle_beta   90.00
_cell.angle_gamma   90.00
#
_symmetry.space_group_name_H-M   'P 1'
#
loop_
_entity.id
_entity.type
_entity.pdbx_description
1 polymer ?
#
loop_
_entity_poly.entity_id
_entity_poly.type
_entity_poly.pdbx_seq_one_letter_code
_entity_poly.pdbx_strand_id
1 'polypeptide(L)'
;MSTRFVGEGNIGSAPEFFEFPQGNAEPRRLLRLNVYFDNPVPVGDEYEDRGGFWAPVEWWHTEAENWTSLYQKGMRLLVDGRIVRDEWTDKDDNPRETFKVQARCIAILPYRIERVVMAPKPGAESDAQEQTDD
;
A
#
# COMPACT_ATOMS: atom_id res chain seq x y z
N MET A 1 -4.65 22.41 -5.86
CA MET A 1 -3.99 21.53 -4.88
C MET A 1 -4.85 20.31 -4.59
N SER A 2 -4.25 19.16 -4.39
CA SER A 2 -4.98 17.97 -3.99
C SER A 2 -4.86 17.79 -2.47
N THR A 3 -5.74 16.94 -1.92
CA THR A 3 -5.71 16.63 -0.50
C THR A 3 -4.62 15.59 -0.24
N ARG A 4 -3.46 16.06 0.14
CA ARG A 4 -2.32 15.18 0.39
C ARG A 4 -2.51 14.41 1.69
N PHE A 5 -2.15 13.13 1.65
CA PHE A 5 -2.17 12.24 2.79
C PHE A 5 -0.78 11.64 2.98
N VAL A 6 -0.29 11.69 4.21
CA VAL A 6 0.89 10.94 4.61
C VAL A 6 0.54 10.28 5.93
N GLY A 7 0.58 8.96 5.97
CA GLY A 7 0.18 8.24 7.17
C GLY A 7 0.94 6.95 7.35
N GLU A 8 1.03 6.50 8.57
CA GLU A 8 1.70 5.28 8.95
C GLU A 8 0.69 4.31 9.53
N GLY A 9 0.76 3.06 9.13
CA GLY A 9 -0.22 2.08 9.57
C GLY A 9 0.18 0.65 9.25
N ASN A 10 -0.67 -0.29 9.66
CA ASN A 10 -0.43 -1.71 9.46
C ASN A 10 -1.43 -2.30 8.47
N ILE A 11 -0.94 -3.21 7.64
CA ILE A 11 -1.80 -3.98 6.74
C ILE A 11 -2.66 -4.94 7.57
N GLY A 12 -3.98 -4.89 7.35
CA GLY A 12 -4.93 -5.69 8.13
C GLY A 12 -5.44 -6.95 7.45
N SER A 13 -5.16 -7.13 6.16
CA SER A 13 -5.61 -8.30 5.41
C SER A 13 -4.64 -8.59 4.27
N ALA A 14 -4.84 -9.73 3.60
CA ALA A 14 -3.99 -10.07 2.45
C ALA A 14 -4.14 -9.02 1.34
N PRO A 15 -3.05 -8.63 0.66
CA PRO A 15 -3.13 -7.72 -0.47
C PRO A 15 -3.97 -8.28 -1.61
N GLU A 16 -4.59 -7.38 -2.36
CA GLU A 16 -5.41 -7.75 -3.50
C GLU A 16 -4.85 -7.13 -4.77
N PHE A 17 -4.96 -7.86 -5.87
CA PHE A 17 -4.55 -7.39 -7.18
C PHE A 17 -5.74 -7.36 -8.13
N PHE A 18 -5.88 -6.27 -8.88
CA PHE A 18 -6.93 -6.13 -9.88
C PHE A 18 -6.34 -5.63 -11.19
N GLU A 19 -6.89 -6.13 -12.28
CA GLU A 19 -6.49 -5.72 -13.62
C GLU A 19 -7.74 -5.29 -14.38
N PHE A 20 -7.68 -4.11 -15.01
CA PHE A 20 -8.81 -3.53 -15.75
C PHE A 20 -8.42 -3.34 -17.19
N PRO A 21 -9.03 -4.07 -18.13
CA PRO A 21 -8.74 -3.90 -19.56
C PRO A 21 -9.11 -2.52 -20.06
N GLN A 22 -8.34 -1.99 -21.00
CA GLN A 22 -8.55 -0.69 -21.62
C GLN A 22 -8.57 -0.80 -23.14
N GLY A 23 -9.40 -1.69 -23.71
CA GLY A 23 -9.44 -1.90 -25.15
C GLY A 23 -8.10 -2.41 -25.68
N ASN A 24 -7.49 -1.66 -26.60
CA ASN A 24 -6.21 -2.04 -27.20
C ASN A 24 -5.00 -1.53 -26.41
N ALA A 25 -5.22 -0.72 -25.40
CA ALA A 25 -4.14 -0.21 -24.55
C ALA A 25 -3.76 -1.24 -23.49
N GLU A 26 -2.60 -1.04 -22.87
CA GLU A 26 -2.17 -1.84 -21.73
C GLU A 26 -3.24 -1.78 -20.64
N PRO A 27 -3.57 -2.90 -19.99
CA PRO A 27 -4.53 -2.88 -18.89
C PRO A 27 -4.00 -2.05 -17.72
N ARG A 28 -4.92 -1.45 -16.99
CA ARG A 28 -4.58 -0.76 -15.76
C ARG A 28 -4.47 -1.79 -14.63
N ARG A 29 -3.42 -1.68 -13.85
CA ARG A 29 -3.13 -2.63 -12.76
C ARG A 29 -3.18 -1.93 -11.42
N LEU A 30 -3.88 -2.53 -10.49
CA LEU A 30 -4.15 -1.97 -9.17
C LEU A 30 -3.72 -2.92 -8.08
N LEU A 31 -2.89 -2.42 -7.18
CA LEU A 31 -2.61 -3.04 -5.90
C LEU A 31 -3.48 -2.38 -4.85
N ARG A 32 -4.24 -3.17 -4.11
CA ARG A 32 -5.11 -2.66 -3.06
C ARG A 32 -4.76 -3.29 -1.72
N LEU A 33 -4.59 -2.44 -0.72
CA LEU A 33 -4.32 -2.84 0.64
C LEU A 33 -5.40 -2.29 1.55
N ASN A 34 -5.65 -2.99 2.65
CA ASN A 34 -6.51 -2.50 3.72
C ASN A 34 -5.61 -2.15 4.90
N VAL A 35 -5.53 -0.89 5.26
CA VAL A 35 -4.55 -0.39 6.22
C VAL A 35 -5.25 0.29 7.39
N TYR A 36 -4.80 -0.05 8.60
CA TYR A 36 -5.19 0.68 9.80
C TYR A 36 -4.14 1.74 10.09
N PHE A 37 -4.54 2.99 9.96
CA PHE A 37 -3.69 4.15 10.27
C PHE A 37 -3.96 4.55 11.71
N ASP A 38 -2.97 4.38 12.57
CA ASP A 38 -3.09 4.72 13.97
C ASP A 38 -2.61 6.16 14.23
N ASN A 39 -3.14 6.75 15.28
CA ASN A 39 -2.73 8.09 15.71
C ASN A 39 -2.26 7.99 17.17
N PRO A 40 -1.03 7.51 17.40
CA PRO A 40 -0.53 7.34 18.76
C PRO A 40 -0.22 8.69 19.41
N VAL A 41 -0.71 8.86 20.62
CA VAL A 41 -0.39 10.02 21.45
C VAL A 41 0.26 9.54 22.75
N PRO A 42 1.24 10.27 23.27
CA PRO A 42 1.88 9.88 24.53
C PRO A 42 0.93 10.09 25.71
N VAL A 43 0.82 9.06 26.55
CA VAL A 43 0.07 9.10 27.80
C VAL A 43 0.98 8.50 28.88
N GLY A 44 1.61 9.36 29.69
CA GLY A 44 2.62 8.92 30.63
C GLY A 44 3.81 8.35 29.89
N ASP A 45 4.19 7.11 30.24
CA ASP A 45 5.31 6.41 29.60
C ASP A 45 4.88 5.54 28.41
N GLU A 46 3.60 5.57 28.07
CA GLU A 46 3.03 4.73 27.02
C GLU A 46 2.42 5.58 25.92
N TYR A 47 2.05 4.92 24.82
CA TYR A 47 1.32 5.53 23.71
C TYR A 47 -0.07 4.93 23.63
N GLU A 48 -1.04 5.78 23.32
CA GLU A 48 -2.43 5.38 23.14
C GLU A 48 -2.90 5.84 21.76
N ASP A 49 -3.58 4.94 21.03
CA ASP A 49 -4.14 5.31 19.74
C ASP A 49 -5.42 6.12 19.94
N ARG A 50 -5.43 7.33 19.42
CA ARG A 50 -6.60 8.22 19.48
C ARG A 50 -6.97 8.72 18.10
N GLY A 51 -8.04 8.15 17.56
CA GLY A 51 -8.58 8.57 16.29
C GLY A 51 -7.99 7.87 15.08
N GLY A 52 -7.47 6.66 15.27
CA GLY A 52 -7.04 5.84 14.17
C GLY A 52 -8.22 5.36 13.33
N PHE A 53 -7.95 4.94 12.10
CA PHE A 53 -9.01 4.54 11.20
C PHE A 53 -8.52 3.56 10.15
N TRP A 54 -9.45 2.76 9.65
CA TRP A 54 -9.22 1.87 8.51
C TRP A 54 -9.46 2.61 7.22
N ALA A 55 -8.61 2.38 6.23
CA ALA A 55 -8.84 2.92 4.90
C ALA A 55 -8.28 1.99 3.83
N PRO A 56 -8.99 1.84 2.71
CA PRO A 56 -8.42 1.19 1.54
C PRO A 56 -7.30 2.07 0.97
N VAL A 57 -6.20 1.43 0.58
CA VAL A 57 -5.08 2.09 -0.08
C VAL A 57 -4.95 1.48 -1.46
N GLU A 58 -5.02 2.31 -2.49
CA GLU A 58 -4.97 1.88 -3.87
C GLU A 58 -3.74 2.45 -4.54
N TRP A 59 -2.99 1.59 -5.21
CA TRP A 59 -1.79 2.00 -5.94
C TRP A 59 -1.88 1.49 -7.38
N TRP A 60 -2.07 2.42 -8.30
CA TRP A 60 -2.10 2.13 -9.73
C TRP A 60 -0.68 2.16 -10.26
N HIS A 61 -0.19 1.00 -10.72
CA HIS A 61 1.17 0.91 -11.23
C HIS A 61 1.31 -0.31 -12.14
N THR A 62 2.19 -0.21 -13.12
CA THR A 62 2.46 -1.32 -14.03
C THR A 62 3.03 -2.53 -13.31
N GLU A 63 3.73 -2.33 -12.19
CA GLU A 63 4.32 -3.41 -11.39
C GLU A 63 3.42 -3.90 -10.26
N ALA A 64 2.15 -3.49 -10.23
CA ALA A 64 1.26 -3.82 -9.12
C ALA A 64 1.15 -5.33 -8.88
N GLU A 65 1.11 -6.13 -9.95
CA GLU A 65 1.02 -7.59 -9.82
C GLU A 65 2.23 -8.16 -9.07
N ASN A 66 3.43 -7.74 -9.45
CA ASN A 66 4.65 -8.20 -8.80
C ASN A 66 4.72 -7.71 -7.36
N TRP A 67 4.33 -6.48 -7.11
CA TRP A 67 4.40 -5.89 -5.78
C TRP A 67 3.37 -6.48 -4.82
N THR A 68 2.26 -7.02 -5.33
CA THR A 68 1.25 -7.64 -4.48
C THR A 68 1.85 -8.74 -3.60
N SER A 69 2.82 -9.47 -4.11
CA SER A 69 3.47 -10.55 -3.36
C SER A 69 4.47 -10.06 -2.31
N LEU A 70 4.85 -8.77 -2.35
CA LEU A 70 5.80 -8.22 -1.38
C LEU A 70 5.14 -7.83 -0.07
N TYR A 71 3.90 -7.34 -0.15
CA TYR A 71 3.19 -6.85 1.03
C TYR A 71 2.52 -7.99 1.75
N GLN A 72 2.61 -7.98 3.07
CA GLN A 72 2.05 -9.04 3.90
C GLN A 72 1.24 -8.44 5.05
N LYS A 73 0.18 -9.13 5.43
CA LYS A 73 -0.62 -8.76 6.59
C LYS A 73 0.29 -8.56 7.81
N GLY A 74 0.08 -7.47 8.51
CA GLY A 74 0.87 -7.12 9.69
C GLY A 74 2.07 -6.23 9.44
N MET A 75 2.44 -6.01 8.17
CA MET A 75 3.54 -5.09 7.86
C MET A 75 3.19 -3.66 8.22
N ARG A 76 4.19 -2.94 8.74
CA ARG A 76 4.09 -1.51 9.00
C ARG A 76 4.48 -0.72 7.76
N LEU A 77 3.64 0.22 7.34
CA LEU A 77 3.82 0.97 6.12
C LEU A 77 3.80 2.47 6.38
N LEU A 78 4.50 3.20 5.52
CA LEU A 78 4.34 4.64 5.38
C LEU A 78 3.74 4.89 4.00
N VAL A 79 2.53 5.47 3.97
CA VAL A 79 1.78 5.70 2.74
C VAL A 79 1.75 7.19 2.43
N ASP A 80 2.15 7.54 1.21
CA ASP A 80 2.09 8.90 0.69
C ASP A 80 1.18 8.90 -0.53
N GLY A 81 0.19 9.76 -0.53
CA GLY A 81 -0.75 9.86 -1.63
C GLY A 81 -1.76 10.97 -1.42
N ARG A 82 -2.98 10.73 -1.84
CA ARG A 82 -4.06 11.69 -1.65
C ARG A 82 -5.31 10.97 -1.19
N ILE A 83 -6.13 11.67 -0.40
CA ILE A 83 -7.42 11.15 0.03
C ILE A 83 -8.45 11.45 -1.04
N VAL A 84 -9.24 10.45 -1.37
CA VAL A 84 -10.32 10.54 -2.36
C VAL A 84 -11.59 10.02 -1.72
N ARG A 85 -12.69 10.72 -1.95
CA ARG A 85 -14.01 10.28 -1.51
C ARG A 85 -14.70 9.58 -2.68
N ASP A 86 -15.14 8.34 -2.43
CA ASP A 86 -15.97 7.58 -3.36
C ASP A 86 -17.41 7.60 -2.87
N GLU A 87 -18.32 8.01 -3.73
CA GLU A 87 -19.75 7.92 -3.48
C GLU A 87 -20.31 6.73 -4.23
N TRP A 88 -21.14 5.95 -3.56
CA TRP A 88 -21.75 4.75 -4.13
C TRP A 88 -23.11 4.50 -3.49
N THR A 89 -23.87 3.61 -4.10
CA THR A 89 -25.20 3.26 -3.62
C THR A 89 -25.19 1.80 -3.20
N ASP A 90 -25.70 1.51 -2.02
CA ASP A 90 -25.75 0.14 -1.52
C ASP A 90 -26.95 -0.63 -2.08
N LYS A 91 -27.13 -1.87 -1.63
CA LYS A 91 -28.21 -2.76 -2.08
C LYS A 91 -29.60 -2.21 -1.81
N ASP A 92 -29.74 -1.37 -0.80
CA ASP A 92 -31.02 -0.79 -0.38
C ASP A 92 -31.24 0.60 -0.96
N ASP A 93 -30.46 0.98 -1.98
CA ASP A 93 -30.50 2.29 -2.64
C ASP A 93 -30.15 3.45 -1.71
N ASN A 94 -29.44 3.17 -0.61
CA ASN A 94 -28.95 4.21 0.28
C ASN A 94 -27.63 4.78 -0.23
N PRO A 95 -27.47 6.11 -0.27
CA PRO A 95 -26.19 6.68 -0.61
C PRO A 95 -25.14 6.39 0.45
N ARG A 96 -23.96 6.01 0.02
CA ARG A 96 -22.81 5.71 0.87
C ARG A 96 -21.61 6.46 0.40
N GLU A 97 -20.66 6.68 1.29
CA GLU A 97 -19.37 7.22 0.91
C GLU A 97 -18.26 6.49 1.62
N THR A 98 -17.13 6.38 0.96
CA THR A 98 -15.93 5.77 1.50
C THR A 98 -14.74 6.66 1.16
N PHE A 99 -13.90 6.92 2.14
CA PHE A 99 -12.64 7.60 1.91
C PHE A 99 -11.57 6.56 1.68
N LYS A 100 -10.77 6.76 0.63
CA LYS A 100 -9.65 5.88 0.33
C LYS A 100 -8.42 6.72 0.01
N VAL A 101 -7.26 6.08 0.07
CA VAL A 101 -6.00 6.73 -0.27
C VAL A 101 -5.56 6.22 -1.62
N GLN A 102 -5.37 7.13 -2.58
CA GLN A 102 -4.71 6.81 -3.82
C GLN A 102 -3.22 7.06 -3.62
N ALA A 103 -2.46 5.98 -3.52
CA ALA A 103 -1.07 6.07 -3.15
C ALA A 103 -0.19 6.50 -4.32
N ARG A 104 0.77 7.35 -4.03
CA ARG A 104 1.91 7.64 -4.87
C ARG A 104 3.08 6.75 -4.51
N CYS A 105 3.18 6.37 -3.24
CA CYS A 105 4.25 5.55 -2.72
C CYS A 105 3.76 4.81 -1.48
N ILE A 106 4.12 3.54 -1.37
CA ILE A 106 3.84 2.71 -0.19
C ILE A 106 5.15 2.12 0.28
N ALA A 107 5.77 2.73 1.28
CA ALA A 107 7.06 2.30 1.80
C ALA A 107 6.87 1.26 2.90
N ILE A 108 7.67 0.22 2.88
CA ILE A 108 7.68 -0.79 3.93
C ILE A 108 8.64 -0.33 5.02
N LEU A 109 8.13 -0.19 6.25
CA LEU A 109 8.96 0.10 7.40
C LEU A 109 9.51 -1.21 7.96
N PRO A 110 10.76 -1.24 8.43
CA PRO A 110 11.44 -2.52 8.70
C PRO A 110 11.03 -3.22 10.00
N TYR A 111 10.02 -2.73 10.69
CA TYR A 111 9.57 -3.37 11.94
C TYR A 111 9.10 -4.79 11.67
N ARG A 112 9.63 -5.77 12.39
CA ARG A 112 9.32 -7.19 12.26
C ARG A 112 9.77 -7.81 10.92
N ILE A 113 10.62 -7.12 10.16
CA ILE A 113 11.21 -7.67 8.93
C ILE A 113 12.54 -8.34 9.32
N GLU A 114 12.67 -9.62 9.06
CA GLU A 114 13.89 -10.36 9.35
C GLU A 114 14.89 -10.32 8.20
N ARG A 115 14.38 -10.35 6.98
CA ARG A 115 15.25 -10.49 5.80
C ARG A 115 14.59 -9.88 4.58
N VAL A 116 15.39 -9.27 3.74
CA VAL A 116 14.96 -8.73 2.46
C VAL A 116 15.80 -9.36 1.36
N VAL A 117 15.15 -9.84 0.32
CA VAL A 117 15.82 -10.41 -0.85
C VAL A 117 15.60 -9.48 -2.02
N MET A 118 16.69 -9.02 -2.62
CA MET A 118 16.63 -8.09 -3.76
C MET A 118 16.75 -8.86 -5.07
N ALA A 119 15.92 -8.49 -6.04
CA ALA A 119 16.08 -8.99 -7.39
C ALA A 119 17.32 -8.34 -8.04
N PRO A 120 17.97 -9.04 -8.99
CA PRO A 120 19.09 -8.43 -9.72
C PRO A 120 18.61 -7.19 -10.49
N LYS A 121 19.52 -6.24 -10.68
CA LYS A 121 19.23 -5.09 -11.55
C LYS A 121 18.94 -5.59 -12.97
N PRO A 122 18.00 -4.95 -13.68
CA PRO A 122 17.77 -5.31 -15.08
C PRO A 122 19.07 -5.20 -15.89
N GLY A 123 19.42 -6.28 -16.62
CA GLY A 123 20.64 -6.31 -17.42
C GLY A 123 21.93 -6.49 -16.65
N ALA A 124 21.89 -6.74 -15.33
CA ALA A 124 23.06 -6.81 -14.47
C ALA A 124 23.41 -8.25 -14.07
N GLU A 125 23.08 -9.24 -14.87
CA GLU A 125 23.31 -10.66 -14.55
C GLU A 125 24.79 -10.98 -14.34
N SER A 126 25.67 -10.40 -15.15
CA SER A 126 27.10 -10.60 -15.00
C SER A 126 27.65 -9.98 -13.73
N ASP A 127 27.11 -8.83 -13.33
CA ASP A 127 27.54 -8.16 -12.11
C ASP A 127 27.09 -8.94 -10.87
N ALA A 128 25.92 -9.55 -10.92
CA ALA A 128 25.42 -10.35 -9.81
C ALA A 128 26.31 -11.59 -9.58
N GLN A 129 26.86 -12.17 -10.63
CA GLN A 129 27.78 -13.31 -10.51
C GLN A 129 29.11 -12.89 -9.89
N GLU A 130 29.60 -11.71 -10.21
CA GLU A 130 30.83 -11.19 -9.64
C GLU A 130 30.71 -10.95 -8.14
N GLN A 131 29.54 -10.52 -7.68
CA GLN A 131 29.29 -10.29 -6.26
C GLN A 131 29.28 -11.55 -5.43
N THR A 132 28.98 -12.71 -6.02
CA THR A 132 28.92 -13.97 -5.28
C THR A 132 30.28 -14.61 -5.09
N ASP A 133 31.31 -14.16 -5.79
CA ASP A 133 32.67 -14.70 -5.71
C ASP A 133 33.48 -14.10 -4.56
N ASP A 134 32.96 -13.16 -3.86
CA ASP A 134 33.58 -12.61 -2.66
C ASP A 134 33.27 -13.48 -1.41
#